data_7aa3a0d977c0b30b892d959eb77b4c58
#
_entry.id   7aa3a0d977c0b30b892d959eb77b4c58
#
_cell.length_a   1.000
_cell.length_b   1.000
_cell.length_c   1.000
_cell.angle_alpha   90.00
_cell.angle_beta   90.00
_cell.angle_gamma   90.00
#
_symmetry.space_group_name_H-M   'P 1'
#
loop_
_entity.id
_entity.type
_entity.pdbx_description
1 polymer ?
#
loop_
_entity_poly.entity_id
_entity_poly.type
_entity_poly.pdbx_seq_one_letter_code
_entity_poly.pdbx_strand_id
1 'polypeptide(L)'
;MPAGARRRTRGLRREEVAALAAMSTDYYTRLEQERGPQPSEQMLAAMARALRLSSHERDYLFRVAGRNAPSPISAAAHVAPALLRVLDRLDDTPALILSNLGEVLVQNRMSKALMGDSTAFTGLARSEIYRWFTDPEQRLIYPEDDRDRQSRALVANLRFAYGQMGPKSRAGELVAVLGKISAEFAELWERQEVAQRFADHKTLLHPELGPIEIDCQVLFTEDQSQALLVLTAAPRSEADEKLQLLNVLGHERFPVTN
;
A
#
# COMPACT_ATOMS: atom_id res chain seq x y z
N MET A 1 45.59 15.73 -23.62
CA MET A 1 44.17 15.98 -23.28
C MET A 1 43.64 16.98 -24.26
N PRO A 2 42.76 16.66 -25.24
CA PRO A 2 42.20 17.67 -26.12
C PRO A 2 41.12 18.46 -25.36
N ALA A 3 41.20 19.80 -25.51
CA ALA A 3 40.34 20.79 -24.91
C ALA A 3 38.87 20.57 -25.26
N GLY A 4 38.01 20.65 -24.23
CA GLY A 4 36.58 20.40 -24.34
C GLY A 4 35.88 21.25 -25.38
N ALA A 5 35.19 20.60 -26.29
CA ALA A 5 34.27 21.23 -27.24
C ALA A 5 33.19 22.00 -26.43
N ARG A 6 33.10 23.32 -26.66
CA ARG A 6 32.08 24.19 -26.06
C ARG A 6 30.69 23.63 -26.31
N ARG A 7 30.03 23.19 -25.24
CA ARG A 7 28.63 22.74 -25.33
C ARG A 7 27.74 23.88 -25.80
N ARG A 8 27.06 23.67 -26.96
CA ARG A 8 26.12 24.64 -27.55
C ARG A 8 24.71 24.55 -26.94
N THR A 9 24.39 23.44 -26.26
CA THR A 9 23.08 23.19 -25.65
C THR A 9 23.26 22.65 -24.25
N ARG A 10 22.38 23.05 -23.34
CA ARG A 10 22.27 22.44 -21.99
C ARG A 10 21.55 21.10 -22.12
N GLY A 11 22.07 20.05 -21.53
CA GLY A 11 21.48 18.71 -21.51
C GLY A 11 22.42 17.61 -22.00
N LEU A 12 21.95 16.37 -21.98
CA LEU A 12 22.65 15.19 -22.48
C LEU A 12 22.48 15.08 -23.99
N ARG A 13 23.54 14.67 -24.68
CA ARG A 13 23.46 14.31 -26.10
C ARG A 13 22.90 12.91 -26.25
N ARG A 14 22.34 12.55 -27.41
CA ARG A 14 21.84 11.21 -27.73
C ARG A 14 22.85 10.11 -27.43
N GLU A 15 24.11 10.35 -27.82
CA GLU A 15 25.23 9.45 -27.56
C GLU A 15 25.49 9.24 -26.06
N GLU A 16 25.38 10.33 -25.28
CA GLU A 16 25.56 10.28 -23.84
C GLU A 16 24.41 9.53 -23.15
N VAL A 17 23.15 9.77 -23.56
CA VAL A 17 21.99 9.04 -23.06
C VAL A 17 22.07 7.56 -23.40
N ALA A 18 22.38 7.24 -24.67
CA ALA A 18 22.52 5.87 -25.13
C ALA A 18 23.61 5.11 -24.35
N ALA A 19 24.78 5.73 -24.15
CA ALA A 19 25.86 5.15 -23.35
C ALA A 19 25.45 4.93 -21.88
N LEU A 20 24.79 5.91 -21.25
CA LEU A 20 24.31 5.81 -19.87
C LEU A 20 23.21 4.75 -19.69
N ALA A 21 22.38 4.55 -20.72
CA ALA A 21 21.32 3.55 -20.74
C ALA A 21 21.76 2.17 -21.26
N ALA A 22 23.05 2.00 -21.55
CA ALA A 22 23.64 0.76 -22.10
C ALA A 22 22.95 0.29 -23.39
N MET A 23 22.64 1.24 -24.31
CA MET A 23 22.04 0.95 -25.61
C MET A 23 22.83 1.62 -26.72
N SER A 24 22.59 1.22 -28.00
CA SER A 24 23.23 1.88 -29.13
C SER A 24 22.58 3.25 -29.43
N THR A 25 23.37 4.20 -29.89
CA THR A 25 22.88 5.54 -30.29
C THR A 25 21.84 5.44 -31.42
N ASP A 26 21.99 4.48 -32.32
CA ASP A 26 21.03 4.23 -33.40
C ASP A 26 19.69 3.73 -32.87
N TYR A 27 19.70 2.81 -31.87
CA TYR A 27 18.48 2.36 -31.24
C TYR A 27 17.78 3.50 -30.48
N TYR A 28 18.53 4.30 -29.71
CA TYR A 28 17.97 5.46 -28.98
C TYR A 28 17.38 6.47 -29.94
N THR A 29 18.05 6.75 -31.10
CA THR A 29 17.57 7.66 -32.15
C THR A 29 16.27 7.17 -32.78
N ARG A 30 16.18 5.86 -33.07
CA ARG A 30 14.94 5.26 -33.62
C ARG A 30 13.78 5.33 -32.58
N LEU A 31 14.09 5.17 -31.33
CA LEU A 31 13.08 5.28 -30.24
C LEU A 31 12.54 6.71 -30.16
N GLU A 32 13.42 7.75 -30.17
CA GLU A 32 13.00 9.15 -30.17
C GLU A 32 12.16 9.51 -31.41
N GLN A 33 12.38 8.85 -32.55
CA GLN A 33 11.65 9.06 -33.80
C GLN A 33 10.40 8.19 -33.93
N GLU A 34 10.02 7.44 -32.89
CA GLU A 34 8.88 6.52 -32.89
C GLU A 34 8.95 5.46 -34.01
N ARG A 35 10.17 5.09 -34.47
CA ARG A 35 10.42 4.14 -35.57
C ARG A 35 10.96 2.80 -35.08
N GLY A 36 11.10 2.61 -33.78
CA GLY A 36 11.64 1.39 -33.19
C GLY A 36 10.57 0.44 -32.68
N PRO A 37 10.94 -0.78 -32.34
CA PRO A 37 10.06 -1.67 -31.59
C PRO A 37 9.78 -1.09 -30.19
N GLN A 38 8.64 -1.46 -29.62
CA GLN A 38 8.27 -1.04 -28.27
C GLN A 38 9.38 -1.42 -27.26
N PRO A 39 9.88 -0.47 -26.44
CA PRO A 39 10.97 -0.74 -25.52
C PRO A 39 10.55 -1.74 -24.44
N SER A 40 11.50 -2.58 -24.02
CA SER A 40 11.28 -3.47 -22.87
C SER A 40 11.29 -2.68 -21.57
N GLU A 41 10.68 -3.25 -20.52
CA GLU A 41 10.69 -2.64 -19.17
C GLU A 41 12.11 -2.39 -18.66
N GLN A 42 13.04 -3.30 -18.95
CA GLN A 42 14.45 -3.16 -18.59
C GLN A 42 15.10 -1.95 -19.27
N MET A 43 14.74 -1.70 -20.53
CA MET A 43 15.23 -0.54 -21.28
C MET A 43 14.64 0.76 -20.75
N LEU A 44 13.34 0.78 -20.46
CA LEU A 44 12.68 1.94 -19.85
C LEU A 44 13.29 2.28 -18.48
N ALA A 45 13.57 1.27 -17.66
CA ALA A 45 14.24 1.45 -16.38
C ALA A 45 15.68 1.99 -16.54
N ALA A 46 16.41 1.53 -17.56
CA ALA A 46 17.74 2.04 -17.86
C ALA A 46 17.70 3.50 -18.33
N MET A 47 16.74 3.86 -19.19
CA MET A 47 16.51 5.24 -19.63
C MET A 47 16.13 6.16 -18.47
N ALA A 48 15.23 5.72 -17.59
CA ALA A 48 14.82 6.49 -16.42
C ALA A 48 16.03 6.83 -15.52
N ARG A 49 16.93 5.87 -15.30
CA ARG A 49 18.18 6.09 -14.54
C ARG A 49 19.13 7.03 -15.29
N ALA A 50 19.34 6.82 -16.60
CA ALA A 50 20.22 7.64 -17.44
C ALA A 50 19.80 9.09 -17.44
N LEU A 51 18.51 9.35 -17.54
CA LEU A 51 17.92 10.69 -17.57
C LEU A 51 17.69 11.27 -16.15
N ARG A 52 17.95 10.48 -15.09
CA ARG A 52 17.70 10.85 -13.69
C ARG A 52 16.26 11.30 -13.45
N LEU A 53 15.31 10.57 -14.04
CA LEU A 53 13.90 10.86 -13.89
C LEU A 53 13.47 10.66 -12.43
N SER A 54 12.59 11.53 -11.95
CA SER A 54 11.84 11.34 -10.72
C SER A 54 10.93 10.11 -10.84
N SER A 55 10.38 9.62 -9.74
CA SER A 55 9.43 8.50 -9.74
C SER A 55 8.23 8.76 -10.66
N HIS A 56 7.67 9.98 -10.64
CA HIS A 56 6.56 10.37 -11.52
C HIS A 56 6.92 10.39 -13.00
N GLU A 57 8.08 10.95 -13.33
CA GLU A 57 8.56 10.99 -14.71
C GLU A 57 8.87 9.59 -15.23
N ARG A 58 9.45 8.72 -14.38
CA ARG A 58 9.66 7.31 -14.69
C ARG A 58 8.31 6.61 -14.98
N ASP A 59 7.34 6.76 -14.09
CA ASP A 59 6.03 6.10 -14.19
C ASP A 59 5.27 6.63 -15.43
N TYR A 60 5.42 7.92 -15.74
CA TYR A 60 4.90 8.50 -16.96
C TYR A 60 5.58 7.88 -18.22
N LEU A 61 6.92 7.74 -18.21
CA LEU A 61 7.67 7.10 -19.30
C LEU A 61 7.17 5.67 -19.56
N PHE A 62 6.98 4.87 -18.49
CA PHE A 62 6.45 3.51 -18.63
C PHE A 62 5.04 3.51 -19.21
N ARG A 63 4.17 4.39 -18.72
CA ARG A 63 2.78 4.50 -19.19
C ARG A 63 2.70 4.89 -20.66
N VAL A 64 3.46 5.88 -21.10
CA VAL A 64 3.53 6.30 -22.51
C VAL A 64 4.05 5.16 -23.40
N ALA A 65 4.98 4.36 -22.88
CA ALA A 65 5.47 3.17 -23.58
C ALA A 65 4.49 1.97 -23.52
N GLY A 66 3.27 2.13 -23.01
CA GLY A 66 2.29 1.05 -22.90
C GLY A 66 2.72 -0.07 -21.93
N ARG A 67 3.53 0.27 -20.92
CA ARG A 67 4.02 -0.65 -19.89
C ARG A 67 3.55 -0.20 -18.51
N ASN A 68 3.39 -1.15 -17.59
CA ASN A 68 3.20 -0.82 -16.20
C ASN A 68 4.53 -0.34 -15.61
N ALA A 69 4.49 0.78 -14.89
CA ALA A 69 5.65 1.21 -14.12
C ALA A 69 5.97 0.16 -13.05
N PRO A 70 7.27 -0.12 -12.80
CA PRO A 70 7.64 -0.96 -11.68
C PRO A 70 7.06 -0.35 -10.41
N SER A 71 6.27 -1.13 -9.67
CA SER A 71 5.84 -0.69 -8.35
C SER A 71 7.07 -0.30 -7.53
N PRO A 72 7.00 0.77 -6.74
CA PRO A 72 8.06 1.07 -5.79
C PRO A 72 8.31 -0.21 -5.00
N ILE A 73 9.53 -0.74 -5.04
CA ILE A 73 9.92 -1.84 -4.16
C ILE A 73 9.79 -1.24 -2.78
N SER A 74 8.73 -1.62 -2.07
CA SER A 74 8.49 -1.17 -0.72
C SER A 74 9.66 -1.64 0.15
N ALA A 75 10.68 -0.84 0.25
CA ALA A 75 11.65 -0.89 1.35
C ALA A 75 11.00 -0.38 2.66
N ALA A 76 9.70 -0.51 2.77
CA ALA A 76 8.89 0.30 3.64
C ALA A 76 8.45 -0.42 4.90
N ALA A 77 9.41 -0.79 5.74
CA ALA A 77 9.16 -0.72 7.18
C ALA A 77 9.28 0.74 7.70
N HIS A 78 9.75 1.69 6.87
CA HIS A 78 9.98 3.08 7.27
C HIS A 78 8.81 3.96 6.85
N VAL A 79 8.06 4.45 7.84
CA VAL A 79 7.00 5.42 7.61
C VAL A 79 7.59 6.82 7.44
N ALA A 80 7.13 7.56 6.42
CA ALA A 80 7.60 8.91 6.18
C ALA A 80 7.33 9.82 7.41
N PRO A 81 8.33 10.60 7.89
CA PRO A 81 8.15 11.44 9.08
C PRO A 81 6.98 12.42 8.98
N ALA A 82 6.63 12.88 7.77
CA ALA A 82 5.48 13.74 7.56
C ALA A 82 4.16 13.02 7.86
N LEU A 83 4.05 11.73 7.46
CA LEU A 83 2.86 10.93 7.70
C LEU A 83 2.71 10.59 9.19
N LEU A 84 3.81 10.33 9.89
CA LEU A 84 3.80 10.16 11.35
C LEU A 84 3.28 11.42 12.06
N ARG A 85 3.75 12.61 11.65
CA ARG A 85 3.25 13.86 12.22
C ARG A 85 1.75 14.10 12.00
N VAL A 86 1.19 13.60 10.90
CA VAL A 86 -0.27 13.63 10.67
C VAL A 86 -0.96 12.67 11.63
N LEU A 87 -0.46 11.44 11.74
CA LEU A 87 -1.01 10.44 12.67
C LEU A 87 -0.99 10.95 14.12
N ASP A 88 0.10 11.59 14.54
CA ASP A 88 0.26 12.17 15.87
C ASP A 88 -0.72 13.31 16.20
N ARG A 89 -1.42 13.87 15.20
CA ARG A 89 -2.47 14.88 15.40
C ARG A 89 -3.87 14.29 15.56
N LEU A 90 -4.02 12.99 15.36
CA LEU A 90 -5.28 12.27 15.48
C LEU A 90 -5.39 11.62 16.87
N ASP A 91 -5.31 12.43 17.94
CA ASP A 91 -5.26 11.93 19.32
C ASP A 91 -6.58 11.31 19.80
N ASP A 92 -7.70 11.78 19.27
CA ASP A 92 -9.07 11.40 19.62
C ASP A 92 -9.77 10.53 18.55
N THR A 93 -9.08 10.25 17.47
CA THR A 93 -9.63 9.55 16.31
C THR A 93 -8.80 8.29 16.02
N PRO A 94 -9.39 7.08 15.97
CA PRO A 94 -8.65 5.87 15.63
C PRO A 94 -8.03 5.99 14.23
N ALA A 95 -6.71 5.83 14.16
CA ALA A 95 -5.98 5.92 12.89
C ALA A 95 -4.75 5.02 12.88
N LEU A 96 -4.39 4.52 11.69
CA LEU A 96 -3.24 3.66 11.49
C LEU A 96 -2.64 3.83 10.11
N ILE A 97 -1.35 3.52 10.01
CA ILE A 97 -0.62 3.53 8.75
C ILE A 97 -0.40 2.09 8.30
N LEU A 98 -0.81 1.80 7.07
CA LEU A 98 -0.73 0.49 6.43
C LEU A 98 0.26 0.50 5.26
N SER A 99 0.87 -0.64 5.00
CA SER A 99 1.51 -0.92 3.71
C SER A 99 0.44 -1.25 2.65
N ASN A 100 0.83 -1.31 1.39
CA ASN A 100 -0.02 -1.76 0.28
C ASN A 100 -0.44 -3.25 0.38
N LEU A 101 0.09 -4.01 1.34
CA LEU A 101 -0.29 -5.39 1.67
C LEU A 101 -1.19 -5.47 2.92
N GLY A 102 -1.70 -4.34 3.41
CA GLY A 102 -2.50 -4.31 4.65
C GLY A 102 -1.69 -4.68 5.89
N GLU A 103 -0.34 -4.54 5.84
CA GLU A 103 0.48 -4.70 7.04
C GLU A 103 0.42 -3.42 7.86
N VAL A 104 0.07 -3.53 9.13
CA VAL A 104 0.05 -2.38 10.04
C VAL A 104 1.48 -1.96 10.35
N LEU A 105 1.86 -0.76 9.95
CA LEU A 105 3.17 -0.18 10.19
C LEU A 105 3.21 0.60 11.50
N VAL A 106 2.19 1.41 11.75
CA VAL A 106 2.02 2.21 12.97
C VAL A 106 0.54 2.33 13.28
N GLN A 107 0.20 2.31 14.55
CA GLN A 107 -1.14 2.60 15.07
C GLN A 107 -1.06 3.71 16.11
N ASN A 108 -2.04 4.61 16.11
CA ASN A 108 -2.20 5.50 17.26
C ASN A 108 -2.90 4.75 18.43
N ARG A 109 -2.94 5.39 19.57
CA ARG A 109 -3.53 4.84 20.78
C ARG A 109 -4.99 4.45 20.61
N MET A 110 -5.78 5.30 19.95
CA MET A 110 -7.20 5.06 19.71
C MET A 110 -7.43 3.84 18.81
N SER A 111 -6.62 3.64 17.78
CA SER A 111 -6.69 2.46 16.93
C SER A 111 -6.34 1.18 17.70
N LYS A 112 -5.35 1.23 18.60
CA LYS A 112 -5.01 0.10 19.47
C LYS A 112 -6.14 -0.22 20.47
N ALA A 113 -6.77 0.80 21.02
CA ALA A 113 -7.90 0.63 21.93
C ALA A 113 -9.11 0.01 21.22
N LEU A 114 -9.39 0.43 19.97
CA LEU A 114 -10.52 -0.06 19.17
C LEU A 114 -10.34 -1.49 18.67
N MET A 115 -9.13 -1.83 18.17
CA MET A 115 -8.89 -3.06 17.39
C MET A 115 -7.76 -3.94 17.96
N GLY A 116 -7.14 -3.57 19.08
CA GLY A 116 -5.95 -4.23 19.60
C GLY A 116 -4.65 -3.81 18.91
N ASP A 117 -3.51 -4.24 19.45
CA ASP A 117 -2.19 -3.90 18.92
C ASP A 117 -1.77 -4.86 17.80
N SER A 118 -1.94 -4.43 16.56
CA SER A 118 -1.52 -5.17 15.38
C SER A 118 -0.04 -4.98 15.03
N THR A 119 0.69 -4.09 15.69
CA THR A 119 2.12 -3.87 15.44
C THR A 119 3.02 -4.95 16.06
N ALA A 120 2.49 -5.75 16.98
CA ALA A 120 3.19 -6.85 17.63
C ALA A 120 3.40 -8.08 16.72
N PHE A 121 2.65 -8.20 15.63
CA PHE A 121 2.77 -9.34 14.73
C PHE A 121 4.06 -9.30 13.90
N THR A 122 4.60 -10.48 13.62
CA THR A 122 5.84 -10.65 12.83
C THR A 122 5.63 -11.60 11.64
N GLY A 123 6.58 -11.67 10.74
CA GLY A 123 6.49 -12.58 9.59
C GLY A 123 5.24 -12.31 8.73
N LEU A 124 4.60 -13.35 8.22
CA LEU A 124 3.38 -13.25 7.42
C LEU A 124 2.18 -12.72 8.22
N ALA A 125 2.15 -12.94 9.52
CA ALA A 125 1.09 -12.46 10.40
C ALA A 125 1.02 -10.93 10.53
N ARG A 126 2.02 -10.18 10.06
CA ARG A 126 1.91 -8.71 9.93
C ARG A 126 0.77 -8.30 8.98
N SER A 127 0.49 -9.12 7.96
CA SER A 127 -0.60 -8.86 7.02
C SER A 127 -1.94 -9.27 7.63
N GLU A 128 -2.90 -8.34 7.61
CA GLU A 128 -4.29 -8.60 8.07
C GLU A 128 -4.90 -9.79 7.33
N ILE A 129 -4.72 -9.88 6.02
CA ILE A 129 -5.27 -10.98 5.23
C ILE A 129 -4.72 -12.35 5.67
N TYR A 130 -3.44 -12.43 6.06
CA TYR A 130 -2.89 -13.69 6.56
C TYR A 130 -3.59 -14.10 7.86
N ARG A 131 -3.70 -13.19 8.83
CA ARG A 131 -4.40 -13.47 10.08
C ARG A 131 -5.87 -13.82 9.86
N TRP A 132 -6.54 -13.11 8.95
CA TRP A 132 -7.95 -13.35 8.62
C TRP A 132 -8.25 -14.79 8.21
N PHE A 133 -7.38 -15.39 7.40
CA PHE A 133 -7.57 -16.76 6.89
C PHE A 133 -6.88 -17.84 7.74
N THR A 134 -6.12 -17.48 8.77
CA THR A 134 -5.39 -18.45 9.61
C THR A 134 -5.78 -18.42 11.08
N ASP A 135 -6.42 -17.34 11.53
CA ASP A 135 -6.81 -17.14 12.91
C ASP A 135 -8.29 -16.73 13.00
N PRO A 136 -9.20 -17.65 13.40
CA PRO A 136 -10.63 -17.37 13.49
C PRO A 136 -10.97 -16.22 14.45
N GLU A 137 -10.14 -15.95 15.49
CA GLU A 137 -10.37 -14.88 16.44
C GLU A 137 -10.29 -13.50 15.80
N GLN A 138 -9.49 -13.36 14.73
CA GLN A 138 -9.36 -12.10 13.99
C GLN A 138 -10.67 -11.69 13.28
N ARG A 139 -11.59 -12.62 13.08
CA ARG A 139 -12.90 -12.37 12.47
C ARG A 139 -13.94 -11.88 13.45
N LEU A 140 -13.71 -12.08 14.75
CA LEU A 140 -14.68 -11.73 15.80
C LEU A 140 -14.92 -10.22 15.91
N ILE A 141 -14.01 -9.42 15.42
CA ILE A 141 -14.19 -7.96 15.35
C ILE A 141 -15.26 -7.53 14.34
N TYR A 142 -15.73 -8.44 13.47
CA TYR A 142 -16.80 -8.17 12.51
C TYR A 142 -18.05 -9.00 12.80
N PRO A 143 -19.25 -8.44 12.60
CA PRO A 143 -20.49 -9.21 12.58
C PRO A 143 -20.39 -10.39 11.62
N GLU A 144 -21.06 -11.49 11.94
CA GLU A 144 -20.99 -12.72 11.15
C GLU A 144 -21.42 -12.48 9.69
N ASP A 145 -22.50 -11.73 9.50
CA ASP A 145 -23.05 -11.40 8.17
C ASP A 145 -22.09 -10.56 7.30
N ASP A 146 -21.16 -9.85 7.92
CA ASP A 146 -20.17 -9.02 7.21
C ASP A 146 -18.90 -9.79 6.81
N ARG A 147 -18.66 -10.98 7.38
CA ARG A 147 -17.38 -11.69 7.21
C ARG A 147 -17.13 -12.17 5.79
N ASP A 148 -18.16 -12.62 5.05
CA ASP A 148 -17.99 -12.98 3.63
C ASP A 148 -17.57 -11.76 2.80
N ARG A 149 -18.23 -10.62 3.01
CA ARG A 149 -17.88 -9.36 2.34
C ARG A 149 -16.45 -8.93 2.63
N GLN A 150 -16.01 -9.08 3.89
CA GLN A 150 -14.63 -8.75 4.30
C GLN A 150 -13.62 -9.73 3.71
N SER A 151 -13.90 -11.05 3.70
CA SER A 151 -13.05 -12.06 3.05
C SER A 151 -12.81 -11.72 1.58
N ARG A 152 -13.87 -11.42 0.84
CA ARG A 152 -13.79 -11.05 -0.58
C ARG A 152 -13.00 -9.76 -0.79
N ALA A 153 -13.22 -8.74 0.04
CA ALA A 153 -12.50 -7.47 -0.04
C ALA A 153 -10.99 -7.65 0.18
N LEU A 154 -10.60 -8.44 1.17
CA LEU A 154 -9.19 -8.73 1.47
C LEU A 154 -8.51 -9.49 0.32
N VAL A 155 -9.18 -10.51 -0.25
CA VAL A 155 -8.64 -11.27 -1.39
C VAL A 155 -8.50 -10.39 -2.62
N ALA A 156 -9.50 -9.53 -2.91
CA ALA A 156 -9.46 -8.61 -4.05
C ALA A 156 -8.33 -7.57 -3.91
N ASN A 157 -8.10 -7.04 -2.70
CA ASN A 157 -6.98 -6.14 -2.43
C ASN A 157 -5.62 -6.83 -2.59
N LEU A 158 -5.48 -8.08 -2.09
CA LEU A 158 -4.24 -8.84 -2.29
C LEU A 158 -3.99 -9.14 -3.77
N ARG A 159 -5.04 -9.44 -4.53
CA ARG A 159 -4.93 -9.67 -5.98
C ARG A 159 -4.44 -8.42 -6.70
N PHE A 160 -4.95 -7.25 -6.35
CA PHE A 160 -4.47 -5.99 -6.90
C PHE A 160 -2.98 -5.80 -6.61
N ALA A 161 -2.56 -5.98 -5.35
CA ALA A 161 -1.15 -5.89 -4.97
C ALA A 161 -0.27 -6.94 -5.68
N TYR A 162 -0.75 -8.17 -5.80
CA TYR A 162 -0.07 -9.24 -6.53
C TYR A 162 0.14 -8.89 -8.02
N GLY A 163 -0.88 -8.32 -8.66
CA GLY A 163 -0.78 -7.86 -10.05
C GLY A 163 0.28 -6.78 -10.26
N GLN A 164 0.44 -5.89 -9.27
CA GLN A 164 1.46 -4.83 -9.31
C GLN A 164 2.86 -5.33 -8.98
N MET A 165 3.00 -6.16 -7.94
CA MET A 165 4.29 -6.54 -7.35
C MET A 165 4.87 -7.83 -7.97
N GLY A 166 4.03 -8.66 -8.56
CA GLY A 166 4.38 -9.92 -9.20
C GLY A 166 4.59 -11.10 -8.24
N PRO A 167 4.75 -12.32 -8.81
CA PRO A 167 4.76 -13.58 -8.05
C PRO A 167 5.97 -13.77 -7.13
N LYS A 168 7.08 -13.08 -7.36
CA LYS A 168 8.31 -13.19 -6.55
C LYS A 168 8.34 -12.18 -5.39
N SER A 169 7.26 -11.46 -5.17
CA SER A 169 7.12 -10.45 -4.13
C SER A 169 6.52 -11.04 -2.85
N ARG A 170 6.42 -10.20 -1.84
CA ARG A 170 5.71 -10.49 -0.59
C ARG A 170 4.22 -10.82 -0.83
N ALA A 171 3.57 -10.16 -1.81
CA ALA A 171 2.22 -10.50 -2.22
C ALA A 171 2.16 -11.93 -2.78
N GLY A 172 3.14 -12.32 -3.61
CA GLY A 172 3.26 -13.67 -4.14
C GLY A 172 3.47 -14.73 -3.06
N GLU A 173 4.26 -14.42 -2.04
CA GLU A 173 4.47 -15.29 -0.87
C GLU A 173 3.15 -15.52 -0.12
N LEU A 174 2.39 -14.44 0.17
CA LEU A 174 1.07 -14.53 0.82
C LEU A 174 0.11 -15.41 0.03
N VAL A 175 0.00 -15.19 -1.29
CA VAL A 175 -0.87 -15.98 -2.18
C VAL A 175 -0.47 -17.45 -2.15
N ALA A 176 0.83 -17.76 -2.28
CA ALA A 176 1.32 -19.14 -2.31
C ALA A 176 1.11 -19.88 -1.00
N VAL A 177 1.22 -19.20 0.13
CA VAL A 177 1.00 -19.80 1.45
C VAL A 177 -0.50 -19.96 1.72
N LEU A 178 -1.29 -18.89 1.57
CA LEU A 178 -2.73 -18.93 1.85
C LEU A 178 -3.47 -19.90 0.94
N GLY A 179 -3.10 -20.00 -0.33
CA GLY A 179 -3.69 -20.96 -1.27
C GLY A 179 -3.48 -22.44 -0.89
N LYS A 180 -2.46 -22.72 -0.03
CA LYS A 180 -2.21 -24.08 0.47
C LYS A 180 -2.91 -24.39 1.79
N ILE A 181 -3.09 -23.39 2.65
CA ILE A 181 -3.55 -23.60 4.03
C ILE A 181 -4.99 -23.22 4.26
N SER A 182 -5.62 -22.44 3.37
CA SER A 182 -7.01 -22.01 3.49
C SER A 182 -7.82 -22.35 2.23
N ALA A 183 -8.77 -23.28 2.36
CA ALA A 183 -9.67 -23.64 1.27
C ALA A 183 -10.56 -22.46 0.87
N GLU A 184 -11.06 -21.67 1.84
CA GLU A 184 -11.85 -20.46 1.60
C GLU A 184 -11.05 -19.43 0.78
N PHE A 185 -9.80 -19.19 1.16
CA PHE A 185 -8.93 -18.29 0.38
C PHE A 185 -8.75 -18.80 -1.06
N ALA A 186 -8.46 -20.09 -1.25
CA ALA A 186 -8.24 -20.66 -2.57
C ALA A 186 -9.48 -20.53 -3.45
N GLU A 187 -10.67 -20.80 -2.91
CA GLU A 187 -11.94 -20.63 -3.64
C GLU A 187 -12.17 -19.16 -4.05
N LEU A 188 -12.00 -18.21 -3.11
CA LEU A 188 -12.15 -16.77 -3.39
C LEU A 188 -11.09 -16.27 -4.38
N TRP A 189 -9.89 -16.85 -4.32
CA TRP A 189 -8.84 -16.53 -5.28
C TRP A 189 -9.19 -16.95 -6.70
N GLU A 190 -9.83 -18.09 -6.91
CA GLU A 190 -10.28 -18.56 -8.24
C GLU A 190 -11.38 -17.68 -8.85
N ARG A 191 -12.17 -16.95 -8.05
CA ARG A 191 -13.22 -16.05 -8.55
C ARG A 191 -12.69 -14.84 -9.30
N GLN A 192 -11.39 -14.55 -9.23
CA GLN A 192 -10.70 -13.46 -9.93
C GLN A 192 -11.29 -12.07 -9.70
N GLU A 193 -11.96 -11.85 -8.58
CA GLU A 193 -12.47 -10.53 -8.22
C GLU A 193 -11.30 -9.57 -7.97
N VAL A 194 -11.33 -8.39 -8.61
CA VAL A 194 -10.37 -7.31 -8.38
C VAL A 194 -11.15 -6.11 -7.88
N ALA A 195 -10.82 -5.65 -6.70
CA ALA A 195 -11.38 -4.43 -6.16
C ALA A 195 -10.31 -3.71 -5.33
N GLN A 196 -10.32 -2.39 -5.41
CA GLN A 196 -9.60 -1.55 -4.49
C GLN A 196 -10.66 -0.72 -3.76
N ARG A 197 -10.91 -1.03 -2.50
CA ARG A 197 -11.87 -0.28 -1.68
C ARG A 197 -11.11 0.73 -0.84
N PHE A 198 -11.47 1.99 -0.98
CA PHE A 198 -10.82 3.10 -0.28
C PHE A 198 -11.69 3.77 0.77
N ALA A 199 -12.98 3.59 0.69
CA ALA A 199 -13.94 4.07 1.68
C ALA A 199 -14.97 2.96 1.93
N ASP A 200 -15.24 2.65 3.17
CA ASP A 200 -16.23 1.63 3.54
C ASP A 200 -16.90 2.02 4.86
N HIS A 201 -18.22 1.88 4.88
CA HIS A 201 -18.99 1.91 6.13
C HIS A 201 -19.06 0.50 6.67
N LYS A 202 -18.70 0.30 7.93
CA LYS A 202 -18.71 -1.02 8.56
C LYS A 202 -19.03 -0.95 10.05
N THR A 203 -19.46 -2.07 10.57
CA THR A 203 -19.63 -2.27 12.01
C THR A 203 -18.43 -3.05 12.55
N LEU A 204 -17.81 -2.56 13.63
CA LEU A 204 -16.84 -3.30 14.42
C LEU A 204 -17.46 -3.72 15.74
N LEU A 205 -17.17 -4.94 16.18
CA LEU A 205 -17.61 -5.48 17.47
C LEU A 205 -16.51 -5.30 18.50
N HIS A 206 -16.64 -4.28 19.35
CA HIS A 206 -15.71 -4.07 20.45
C HIS A 206 -16.13 -4.96 21.66
N PRO A 207 -15.20 -5.68 22.32
CA PRO A 207 -15.55 -6.62 23.37
C PRO A 207 -16.27 -6.00 24.57
N GLU A 208 -16.02 -4.73 24.89
CA GLU A 208 -16.64 -4.02 26.03
C GLU A 208 -17.78 -3.09 25.62
N LEU A 209 -17.68 -2.48 24.42
CA LEU A 209 -18.63 -1.44 23.96
C LEU A 209 -19.68 -1.98 22.97
N GLY A 210 -19.54 -3.26 22.57
CA GLY A 210 -20.42 -3.86 21.57
C GLY A 210 -20.21 -3.29 20.16
N PRO A 211 -21.26 -3.24 19.32
CA PRO A 211 -21.16 -2.79 17.95
C PRO A 211 -20.87 -1.28 17.85
N ILE A 212 -19.93 -0.91 16.98
CA ILE A 212 -19.55 0.47 16.67
C ILE A 212 -19.57 0.63 15.16
N GLU A 213 -20.45 1.48 14.67
CA GLU A 213 -20.55 1.83 13.24
C GLU A 213 -19.49 2.87 12.90
N ILE A 214 -18.68 2.60 11.91
CA ILE A 214 -17.58 3.48 11.52
C ILE A 214 -17.51 3.67 10.01
N ASP A 215 -17.10 4.85 9.62
CA ASP A 215 -16.66 5.19 8.28
C ASP A 215 -15.15 5.12 8.19
N CYS A 216 -14.65 4.35 7.21
CA CYS A 216 -13.24 4.21 6.94
C CYS A 216 -12.82 5.16 5.81
N GLN A 217 -11.90 6.07 6.10
CA GLN A 217 -11.29 6.92 5.08
C GLN A 217 -9.83 6.51 4.86
N VAL A 218 -9.46 6.21 3.62
CA VAL A 218 -8.11 5.82 3.24
C VAL A 218 -7.44 6.94 2.46
N LEU A 219 -6.27 7.39 2.92
CA LEU A 219 -5.46 8.43 2.30
C LEU A 219 -4.12 7.83 1.91
N PHE A 220 -3.84 7.76 0.60
CA PHE A 220 -2.60 7.16 0.09
C PHE A 220 -1.45 8.15 0.06
N THR A 221 -0.24 7.64 0.28
CA THR A 221 0.99 8.35 -0.09
C THR A 221 1.05 8.53 -1.61
N GLU A 222 1.81 9.50 -2.06
CA GLU A 222 1.95 9.86 -3.47
C GLU A 222 2.40 8.66 -4.34
N ASP A 223 3.27 7.80 -3.80
CA ASP A 223 3.75 6.58 -4.44
C ASP A 223 2.85 5.35 -4.21
N GLN A 224 1.73 5.52 -3.49
CA GLN A 224 0.78 4.48 -3.11
C GLN A 224 1.40 3.29 -2.35
N SER A 225 2.58 3.46 -1.78
CA SER A 225 3.25 2.41 -1.02
C SER A 225 2.69 2.26 0.40
N GLN A 226 2.09 3.33 0.92
CA GLN A 226 1.50 3.39 2.26
C GLN A 226 0.15 4.12 2.23
N ALA A 227 -0.67 3.83 3.20
CA ALA A 227 -1.95 4.48 3.40
C ALA A 227 -2.18 4.83 4.86
N LEU A 228 -2.72 6.01 5.12
CA LEU A 228 -3.30 6.39 6.39
C LEU A 228 -4.78 6.01 6.36
N LEU A 229 -5.18 5.09 7.23
CA LEU A 229 -6.56 4.72 7.47
C LEU A 229 -7.06 5.50 8.69
N VAL A 230 -8.13 6.26 8.52
CA VAL A 230 -8.80 7.03 9.58
C VAL A 230 -10.21 6.47 9.75
N LEU A 231 -10.59 6.18 10.99
CA LEU A 231 -11.86 5.59 11.35
C LEU A 231 -12.69 6.62 12.11
N THR A 232 -13.83 6.99 11.57
CA THR A 232 -14.70 8.02 12.14
C THR A 232 -16.12 7.49 12.36
N ALA A 233 -16.85 8.08 13.27
CA ALA A 233 -18.27 7.85 13.44
C ALA A 233 -19.09 9.08 13.01
N ALA A 234 -20.35 8.88 12.69
CA ALA A 234 -21.26 9.99 12.42
C ALA A 234 -21.37 10.87 13.67
N PRO A 235 -21.23 12.21 13.55
CA PRO A 235 -21.28 13.10 14.71
C PRO A 235 -22.56 12.95 15.53
N ARG A 236 -22.42 12.86 16.86
CA ARG A 236 -23.53 12.70 17.81
C ARG A 236 -24.30 11.39 17.67
N SER A 237 -23.73 10.36 17.05
CA SER A 237 -24.27 9.01 17.03
C SER A 237 -23.83 8.25 18.29
N GLU A 238 -24.49 7.12 18.56
CA GLU A 238 -24.06 6.19 19.60
C GLU A 238 -22.61 5.72 19.39
N ALA A 239 -22.20 5.53 18.12
CA ALA A 239 -20.84 5.18 17.78
C ALA A 239 -19.82 6.28 18.11
N ASP A 240 -20.18 7.56 17.91
CA ASP A 240 -19.37 8.71 18.30
C ASP A 240 -19.19 8.76 19.83
N GLU A 241 -20.26 8.57 20.60
CA GLU A 241 -20.19 8.49 22.06
C GLU A 241 -19.29 7.32 22.53
N LYS A 242 -19.38 6.16 21.89
CA LYS A 242 -18.52 5.01 22.16
C LYS A 242 -17.05 5.29 21.84
N LEU A 243 -16.74 5.97 20.74
CA LEU A 243 -15.37 6.38 20.45
C LEU A 243 -14.83 7.40 21.47
N GLN A 244 -15.66 8.34 21.93
CA GLN A 244 -15.28 9.25 23.00
C GLN A 244 -15.00 8.53 24.32
N LEU A 245 -15.83 7.56 24.69
CA LEU A 245 -15.60 6.70 25.85
C LEU A 245 -14.30 5.89 25.70
N LEU A 246 -14.07 5.34 24.53
CA LEU A 246 -12.84 4.58 24.21
C LEU A 246 -11.59 5.46 24.32
N ASN A 247 -11.70 6.75 23.97
CA ASN A 247 -10.62 7.71 24.14
C ASN A 247 -10.20 7.84 25.62
N VAL A 248 -11.17 7.91 26.54
CA VAL A 248 -10.88 7.97 27.98
C VAL A 248 -10.27 6.66 28.48
N LEU A 249 -10.90 5.52 28.17
CA LEU A 249 -10.43 4.18 28.58
C LEU A 249 -9.08 3.82 27.95
N GLY A 250 -8.85 4.20 26.71
CA GLY A 250 -7.60 3.96 26.01
C GLY A 250 -6.40 4.71 26.62
N HIS A 251 -6.60 5.82 27.32
CA HIS A 251 -5.54 6.50 28.07
C HIS A 251 -5.01 5.66 29.23
N GLU A 252 -5.87 4.86 29.85
CA GLU A 252 -5.49 4.01 30.98
C GLU A 252 -4.72 2.76 30.52
N ARG A 253 -5.12 2.16 29.38
CA ARG A 253 -4.54 0.91 28.87
C ARG A 253 -3.30 1.10 27.99
N PHE A 254 -3.23 2.19 27.26
CA PHE A 254 -2.14 2.52 26.32
C PHE A 254 -1.62 3.95 26.59
N PRO A 255 -0.95 4.19 27.74
CA PRO A 255 -0.45 5.51 28.06
C PRO A 255 0.57 5.97 27.01
N VAL A 256 0.54 7.26 26.67
CA VAL A 256 1.54 7.88 25.79
C VAL A 256 2.88 7.84 26.51
N THR A 257 3.82 7.06 26.01
CA THR A 257 5.21 7.09 26.48
C THR A 257 5.87 8.29 25.82
N ASN A 258 6.20 9.33 26.62
CA ASN A 258 6.99 10.48 26.16
C ASN A 258 8.42 10.08 25.84
#